data_7a0371fc3c85722d85d8620fa1299a8a
#
_entry.id   7a0371fc3c85722d85d8620fa1299a8a
#
_cell.length_a   1.000
_cell.length_b   1.000
_cell.length_c   1.000
_cell.angle_alpha   90.00
_cell.angle_beta   90.00
_cell.angle_gamma   90.00
#
_symmetry.space_group_name_H-M   'P 1'
#
loop_
_entity.id
_entity.type
_entity.pdbx_description
1 polymer ?
#
loop_
_entity_poly.entity_id
_entity_poly.type
_entity_poly.pdbx_seq_one_letter_code
_entity_poly.pdbx_strand_id
1 'polypeptide(L)'
;MFVKSLLALTLLVGSTLLATAHEFKVGDLLIGHPWSRATPGGAKIGGGYMTITNNGSAPDKLIAAAAPSVADHVEIHEMAMTNDVMTMRKLDSGVAVPPGKTVAFAPGGYHLMLMGLKAPLKEGDRVKATLTFEKAGPVEVTINVEGVGAQHPAPDMDHSMHKM
;
A
#
# COMPACT_ATOMS: atom_id res chain seq x y z
N MET A 1 -69.00 3.68 -7.56
CA MET A 1 -68.04 3.14 -6.58
C MET A 1 -66.67 3.14 -7.18
N PHE A 2 -65.86 4.16 -6.90
CA PHE A 2 -64.50 4.34 -7.47
C PHE A 2 -63.49 3.83 -6.47
N VAL A 3 -62.80 2.75 -6.79
CA VAL A 3 -61.67 2.25 -6.01
C VAL A 3 -60.41 2.95 -6.52
N LYS A 4 -59.84 3.84 -5.70
CA LYS A 4 -58.54 4.49 -5.96
C LYS A 4 -57.42 3.58 -5.50
N SER A 5 -56.73 2.95 -6.48
CA SER A 5 -55.47 2.23 -6.23
C SER A 5 -54.33 3.22 -5.99
N LEU A 6 -53.83 3.23 -4.77
CA LEU A 6 -52.64 4.01 -4.38
C LEU A 6 -51.41 3.16 -4.66
N LEU A 7 -50.67 3.51 -5.71
CA LEU A 7 -49.40 2.86 -6.05
C LEU A 7 -48.28 3.48 -5.20
N ALA A 8 -47.85 2.74 -4.18
CA ALA A 8 -46.69 3.13 -3.36
C ALA A 8 -45.40 2.80 -4.11
N LEU A 9 -44.76 3.83 -4.63
CA LEU A 9 -43.41 3.73 -5.23
C LEU A 9 -42.36 3.72 -4.13
N THR A 10 -41.85 2.55 -3.77
CA THR A 10 -40.76 2.39 -2.81
C THR A 10 -39.44 2.70 -3.51
N LEU A 11 -38.87 3.88 -3.24
CA LEU A 11 -37.56 4.28 -3.72
C LEU A 11 -36.48 3.54 -2.92
N LEU A 12 -35.94 2.46 -3.48
CA LEU A 12 -34.83 1.73 -2.91
C LEU A 12 -33.54 2.51 -3.18
N VAL A 13 -33.10 3.31 -2.20
CA VAL A 13 -31.80 3.97 -2.25
C VAL A 13 -30.73 2.90 -2.02
N GLY A 14 -30.20 2.38 -3.10
CA GLY A 14 -29.04 1.50 -3.07
C GLY A 14 -27.80 2.30 -2.71
N SER A 15 -27.33 2.18 -1.47
CA SER A 15 -26.01 2.67 -1.07
C SER A 15 -24.95 1.83 -1.78
N THR A 16 -24.39 2.34 -2.87
CA THR A 16 -23.19 1.77 -3.48
C THR A 16 -22.02 2.01 -2.54
N LEU A 17 -21.68 1.02 -1.74
CA LEU A 17 -20.40 0.96 -1.06
C LEU A 17 -19.32 0.83 -2.15
N LEU A 18 -18.71 1.95 -2.50
CA LEU A 18 -17.47 1.93 -3.29
C LEU A 18 -16.41 1.24 -2.41
N ALA A 19 -16.15 -0.02 -2.69
CA ALA A 19 -15.01 -0.72 -2.14
C ALA A 19 -13.75 -0.06 -2.72
N THR A 20 -13.19 0.90 -1.99
CA THR A 20 -11.84 1.40 -2.26
C THR A 20 -10.86 0.34 -1.78
N ALA A 21 -10.61 -0.64 -2.63
CA ALA A 21 -9.86 -1.84 -2.32
C ALA A 21 -8.43 -1.48 -2.18
N HIS A 22 -7.64 -0.93 -1.73
CA HIS A 22 -6.17 -0.79 -1.63
C HIS A 22 -5.65 0.64 -1.36
N GLU A 23 -6.47 1.50 -0.77
CA GLU A 23 -6.03 2.80 -0.30
C GLU A 23 -6.23 2.95 1.21
N PHE A 24 -5.24 3.53 1.89
CA PHE A 24 -5.27 3.79 3.32
C PHE A 24 -5.04 5.27 3.57
N LYS A 25 -5.73 5.83 4.55
CA LYS A 25 -5.65 7.26 4.84
C LYS A 25 -5.27 7.50 6.29
N VAL A 26 -4.37 8.46 6.50
CA VAL A 26 -4.04 9.00 7.81
C VAL A 26 -3.80 10.50 7.68
N GLY A 27 -4.58 11.31 8.40
CA GLY A 27 -4.56 12.75 8.20
C GLY A 27 -4.81 13.12 6.74
N ASP A 28 -3.92 13.91 6.16
CA ASP A 28 -3.95 14.31 4.76
C ASP A 28 -3.17 13.37 3.82
N LEU A 29 -2.59 12.30 4.37
CA LEU A 29 -1.84 11.33 3.59
C LEU A 29 -2.72 10.21 3.07
N LEU A 30 -2.53 9.87 1.80
CA LEU A 30 -3.14 8.74 1.12
C LEU A 30 -2.05 7.74 0.72
N ILE A 31 -2.13 6.54 1.24
CA ILE A 31 -1.24 5.43 0.91
C ILE A 31 -1.95 4.55 -0.11
N GLY A 32 -1.43 4.51 -1.33
CA GLY A 32 -2.01 3.75 -2.43
C GLY A 32 -1.27 2.45 -2.71
N HIS A 33 -2.04 1.39 -2.92
CA HIS A 33 -1.60 0.09 -3.43
C HIS A 33 -0.33 -0.48 -2.76
N PRO A 34 -0.30 -0.69 -1.44
CA PRO A 34 0.84 -1.36 -0.81
C PRO A 34 0.98 -2.79 -1.33
N TRP A 35 2.17 -3.14 -1.80
CA TRP A 35 2.44 -4.46 -2.36
C TRP A 35 3.88 -4.93 -2.09
N SER A 36 4.11 -6.20 -2.25
CA SER A 36 5.42 -6.86 -2.13
C SER A 36 5.53 -7.92 -3.22
N ARG A 37 6.74 -8.37 -3.50
CA ARG A 37 6.95 -9.59 -4.31
C ARG A 37 6.90 -10.82 -3.42
N ALA A 38 6.40 -11.92 -3.97
CA ALA A 38 6.61 -13.23 -3.38
C ALA A 38 8.10 -13.53 -3.30
N THR A 39 8.50 -14.28 -2.28
CA THR A 39 9.90 -14.63 -2.04
C THR A 39 10.11 -16.14 -2.15
N PRO A 40 11.27 -16.58 -2.66
CA PRO A 40 11.59 -18.01 -2.69
C PRO A 40 11.72 -18.58 -1.27
N GLY A 41 11.67 -19.90 -1.17
CA GLY A 41 11.89 -20.61 0.08
C GLY A 41 13.27 -20.29 0.66
N GLY A 42 13.33 -20.03 1.96
CA GLY A 42 14.57 -19.69 2.68
C GLY A 42 15.00 -18.24 2.57
N ALA A 43 14.30 -17.38 1.79
CA ALA A 43 14.58 -15.95 1.74
C ALA A 43 14.42 -15.31 3.13
N LYS A 44 15.37 -14.47 3.51
CA LYS A 44 15.37 -13.73 4.76
C LYS A 44 15.00 -12.27 4.61
N ILE A 45 14.83 -11.81 3.37
CA ILE A 45 14.58 -10.41 3.01
C ILE A 45 13.45 -10.36 1.99
N GLY A 46 12.55 -9.38 2.15
CA GLY A 46 11.51 -9.04 1.20
C GLY A 46 11.45 -7.54 0.94
N GLY A 47 10.91 -7.14 -0.21
CA GLY A 47 10.73 -5.75 -0.57
C GLY A 47 9.25 -5.33 -0.51
N GLY A 48 8.97 -4.14 0.01
CA GLY A 48 7.63 -3.56 0.04
C GLY A 48 7.59 -2.23 -0.70
N TYR A 49 6.49 -1.97 -1.40
CA TYR A 49 6.31 -0.84 -2.30
C TYR A 49 4.91 -0.24 -2.13
N MET A 50 4.76 1.03 -2.48
CA MET A 50 3.49 1.76 -2.39
C MET A 50 3.64 3.16 -3.00
N THR A 51 2.56 3.89 -3.09
CA THR A 51 2.58 5.34 -3.28
C THR A 51 2.14 6.05 -2.01
N ILE A 52 2.68 7.23 -1.75
CA ILE A 52 2.25 8.09 -0.65
C ILE A 52 1.96 9.47 -1.23
N THR A 53 0.72 9.90 -1.17
CA THR A 53 0.29 11.23 -1.64
C THR A 53 -0.04 12.10 -0.44
N ASN A 54 0.54 13.30 -0.40
CA ASN A 54 0.20 14.30 0.60
C ASN A 54 -0.80 15.31 0.01
N ASN A 55 -2.05 15.19 0.41
CA ASN A 55 -3.14 16.08 -0.02
C ASN A 55 -3.24 17.34 0.86
N GLY A 56 -2.38 17.49 1.86
CA GLY A 56 -2.36 18.61 2.76
C GLY A 56 -1.47 19.76 2.26
N SER A 57 -1.39 20.80 3.07
CA SER A 57 -0.58 21.99 2.83
C SER A 57 0.75 22.00 3.59
N ALA A 58 0.97 21.07 4.50
CA ALA A 58 2.20 20.92 5.27
C ALA A 58 2.98 19.66 4.86
N PRO A 59 4.32 19.68 4.86
CA PRO A 59 5.12 18.48 4.60
C PRO A 59 4.99 17.47 5.74
N ASP A 60 5.11 16.19 5.40
CA ASP A 60 5.25 15.10 6.36
C ASP A 60 6.42 14.20 5.96
N LYS A 61 6.69 13.17 6.73
CA LYS A 61 7.79 12.25 6.50
C LYS A 61 7.43 10.85 6.97
N LEU A 62 7.67 9.83 6.15
CA LEU A 62 7.65 8.44 6.61
C LEU A 62 8.94 8.17 7.38
N ILE A 63 8.84 7.90 8.67
CA ILE A 63 9.99 7.73 9.56
C ILE A 63 10.23 6.29 9.99
N ALA A 64 9.22 5.42 9.96
CA ALA A 64 9.34 4.03 10.33
C ALA A 64 8.27 3.16 9.66
N ALA A 65 8.56 1.86 9.59
CA ALA A 65 7.60 0.84 9.21
C ALA A 65 7.84 -0.43 10.04
N ALA A 66 6.80 -1.22 10.26
CA ALA A 66 6.87 -2.49 10.98
C ALA A 66 5.88 -3.50 10.39
N ALA A 67 6.29 -4.77 10.33
CA ALA A 67 5.44 -5.89 9.91
C ALA A 67 5.73 -7.12 10.79
N PRO A 68 5.44 -7.06 12.10
CA PRO A 68 5.92 -8.03 13.08
C PRO A 68 5.38 -9.45 12.89
N SER A 69 4.30 -9.61 12.14
CA SER A 69 3.76 -10.94 11.80
C SER A 69 4.65 -11.73 10.84
N VAL A 70 5.45 -11.04 10.01
CA VAL A 70 6.21 -11.67 8.91
C VAL A 70 7.71 -11.36 8.94
N ALA A 71 8.15 -10.31 9.61
CA ALA A 71 9.55 -9.88 9.63
C ALA A 71 9.99 -9.44 11.03
N ASP A 72 11.27 -9.55 11.32
CA ASP A 72 11.83 -9.11 12.60
C ASP A 72 11.82 -7.57 12.71
N HIS A 73 12.16 -6.90 11.62
CA HIS A 73 12.08 -5.44 11.50
C HIS A 73 11.95 -5.00 10.04
N VAL A 74 11.60 -3.74 9.83
CA VAL A 74 11.50 -3.13 8.51
C VAL A 74 12.41 -1.91 8.45
N GLU A 75 13.16 -1.78 7.38
CA GLU A 75 14.01 -0.62 7.11
C GLU A 75 13.47 0.15 5.89
N ILE A 76 13.74 1.45 5.83
CA ILE A 76 13.46 2.27 4.66
C ILE A 76 14.75 2.42 3.88
N HIS A 77 14.74 2.03 2.61
CA HIS A 77 15.90 2.02 1.74
C HIS A 77 15.65 2.83 0.46
N GLU A 78 16.75 3.19 -0.17
CA GLU A 78 16.79 3.85 -1.47
C GLU A 78 17.79 3.13 -2.37
N MET A 79 17.39 2.90 -3.63
CA MET A 79 18.33 2.56 -4.70
C MET A 79 18.77 3.85 -5.37
N ALA A 80 20.07 4.09 -5.42
CA ALA A 80 20.64 5.27 -6.06
C ALA A 80 21.73 4.88 -7.04
N MET A 81 21.82 5.63 -8.15
CA MET A 81 22.91 5.49 -9.11
C MET A 81 24.03 6.45 -8.71
N THR A 82 25.20 5.92 -8.42
CA THR A 82 26.39 6.71 -8.08
C THR A 82 27.56 6.24 -8.96
N ASN A 83 28.09 7.13 -9.81
CA ASN A 83 29.17 6.81 -10.76
C ASN A 83 28.89 5.54 -11.60
N ASP A 84 27.68 5.46 -12.19
CA ASP A 84 27.19 4.32 -12.97
C ASP A 84 27.08 2.99 -12.19
N VAL A 85 27.16 3.04 -10.86
CA VAL A 85 26.97 1.90 -9.97
C VAL A 85 25.68 2.07 -9.20
N MET A 86 24.80 1.07 -9.29
CA MET A 86 23.59 1.00 -8.49
C MET A 86 23.95 0.64 -7.04
N THR A 87 23.64 1.53 -6.10
CA THR A 87 23.88 1.32 -4.68
C THR A 87 22.57 1.37 -3.91
N MET A 88 22.48 0.53 -2.89
CA MET A 88 21.35 0.54 -1.95
C MET A 88 21.84 1.11 -0.62
N ARG A 89 21.06 2.03 -0.04
CA ARG A 89 21.37 2.58 1.27
C ARG A 89 20.13 2.70 2.14
N LYS A 90 20.32 2.50 3.42
CA LYS A 90 19.30 2.76 4.44
C LYS A 90 19.13 4.26 4.64
N LEU A 91 17.88 4.67 4.83
CA LEU A 91 17.48 6.04 5.11
C LEU A 91 17.01 6.17 6.56
N ASP A 92 17.95 6.41 7.47
CA ASP A 92 17.64 6.51 8.91
C ASP A 92 16.77 7.73 9.25
N SER A 93 16.81 8.77 8.43
CA SER A 93 15.98 9.98 8.60
C SER A 93 14.63 9.89 7.90
N GLY A 94 14.32 8.75 7.28
CA GLY A 94 13.05 8.53 6.57
C GLY A 94 12.96 9.22 5.21
N VAL A 95 11.76 9.26 4.66
CA VAL A 95 11.46 9.82 3.33
C VAL A 95 10.44 10.94 3.45
N ALA A 96 10.82 12.13 2.97
CA ALA A 96 9.93 13.30 2.97
C ALA A 96 8.78 13.13 1.96
N VAL A 97 7.59 13.56 2.37
CA VAL A 97 6.39 13.63 1.53
C VAL A 97 5.93 15.08 1.47
N PRO A 98 6.42 15.87 0.50
CA PRO A 98 6.08 17.29 0.40
C PRO A 98 4.58 17.51 0.14
N PRO A 99 4.02 18.68 0.52
CA PRO A 99 2.61 18.97 0.30
C PRO A 99 2.26 18.97 -1.18
N GLY A 100 1.11 18.39 -1.52
CA GLY A 100 0.61 18.27 -2.89
C GLY A 100 1.39 17.32 -3.78
N LYS A 101 2.31 16.50 -3.23
CA LYS A 101 3.15 15.57 -3.99
C LYS A 101 2.82 14.12 -3.69
N THR A 102 3.11 13.28 -4.68
CA THR A 102 3.12 11.82 -4.54
C THR A 102 4.56 11.32 -4.56
N VAL A 103 4.92 10.54 -3.56
CA VAL A 103 6.21 9.84 -3.49
C VAL A 103 5.97 8.36 -3.79
N ALA A 104 6.69 7.80 -4.75
CA ALA A 104 6.57 6.41 -5.13
C ALA A 104 7.68 5.57 -4.48
N PHE A 105 7.26 4.50 -3.80
CA PHE A 105 8.11 3.39 -3.39
C PHE A 105 7.94 2.30 -4.45
N ALA A 106 8.97 2.08 -5.25
CA ALA A 106 8.92 1.18 -6.40
C ALA A 106 10.25 0.47 -6.60
N PRO A 107 10.28 -0.68 -7.29
CA PRO A 107 11.53 -1.33 -7.66
C PRO A 107 12.49 -0.37 -8.36
N GLY A 108 13.73 -0.30 -7.88
CA GLY A 108 14.74 0.62 -8.41
C GLY A 108 14.75 2.02 -7.77
N GLY A 109 13.88 2.30 -6.81
CA GLY A 109 13.81 3.56 -6.06
C GLY A 109 13.72 3.35 -4.55
N TYR A 110 12.88 4.14 -3.89
CA TYR A 110 12.55 3.91 -2.49
C TYR A 110 11.85 2.57 -2.31
N HIS A 111 12.12 1.89 -1.22
CA HIS A 111 11.43 0.65 -0.86
C HIS A 111 11.50 0.39 0.65
N LEU A 112 10.56 -0.39 1.13
CA LEU A 112 10.62 -1.00 2.44
C LEU A 112 11.40 -2.30 2.33
N MET A 113 12.33 -2.53 3.26
CA MET A 113 13.11 -3.76 3.34
C MET A 113 12.64 -4.55 4.57
N LEU A 114 11.90 -5.63 4.33
CA LEU A 114 11.46 -6.53 5.38
C LEU A 114 12.61 -7.47 5.71
N MET A 115 13.19 -7.31 6.91
CA MET A 115 14.38 -8.02 7.36
C MET A 115 14.00 -9.15 8.31
N GLY A 116 14.72 -10.28 8.18
CA GLY A 116 14.47 -11.45 9.02
C GLY A 116 13.09 -12.07 8.78
N LEU A 117 12.75 -12.35 7.51
CA LEU A 117 11.49 -13.00 7.18
C LEU A 117 11.34 -14.33 7.95
N LYS A 118 10.22 -14.48 8.64
CA LYS A 118 9.87 -15.66 9.44
C LYS A 118 9.44 -16.84 8.58
N ALA A 119 8.87 -16.54 7.40
CA ALA A 119 8.46 -17.49 6.38
C ALA A 119 8.50 -16.82 5.00
N PRO A 120 8.55 -17.58 3.89
CA PRO A 120 8.42 -17.02 2.55
C PRO A 120 7.11 -16.26 2.39
N LEU A 121 7.15 -15.10 1.71
CA LEU A 121 5.95 -14.40 1.27
C LEU A 121 5.41 -15.11 0.02
N LYS A 122 4.16 -15.52 0.05
CA LYS A 122 3.51 -16.24 -1.04
C LYS A 122 2.59 -15.31 -1.80
N GLU A 123 2.54 -15.45 -3.11
CA GLU A 123 1.57 -14.74 -3.94
C GLU A 123 0.15 -14.96 -3.42
N GLY A 124 -0.59 -13.86 -3.29
CA GLY A 124 -1.93 -13.84 -2.70
C GLY A 124 -1.98 -13.62 -1.18
N ASP A 125 -0.84 -13.68 -0.49
CA ASP A 125 -0.77 -13.33 0.93
C ASP A 125 -1.11 -11.86 1.14
N ARG A 126 -1.68 -11.55 2.30
CA ARG A 126 -2.00 -10.21 2.76
C ARG A 126 -1.30 -9.95 4.08
N VAL A 127 -0.34 -9.06 4.05
CA VAL A 127 0.54 -8.78 5.19
C VAL A 127 0.12 -7.46 5.84
N LYS A 128 -0.20 -7.50 7.13
CA LYS A 128 -0.41 -6.28 7.90
C LYS A 128 0.91 -5.62 8.23
N ALA A 129 0.99 -4.32 7.97
CA ALA A 129 2.12 -3.48 8.30
C ALA A 129 1.65 -2.17 8.92
N THR A 130 2.47 -1.59 9.77
CA THR A 130 2.26 -0.26 10.34
C THR A 130 3.28 0.69 9.75
N LEU A 131 2.82 1.75 9.10
CA LEU A 131 3.66 2.87 8.68
C LEU A 131 3.55 3.96 9.73
N THR A 132 4.66 4.60 10.08
CA THR A 132 4.67 5.71 11.04
C THR A 132 5.18 6.97 10.36
N PHE A 133 4.34 7.99 10.35
CA PHE A 133 4.65 9.31 9.83
C PHE A 133 5.00 10.27 10.97
N GLU A 134 5.89 11.21 10.70
CA GLU A 134 6.37 12.16 11.70
C GLU A 134 5.26 13.03 12.31
N LYS A 135 4.32 13.50 11.46
CA LYS A 135 3.19 14.34 11.88
C LYS A 135 1.88 13.58 11.94
N ALA A 136 1.52 12.85 10.88
CA ALA A 136 0.25 12.13 10.83
C ALA A 136 0.20 10.92 11.79
N GLY A 137 1.36 10.41 12.23
CA GLY A 137 1.43 9.28 13.14
C GLY A 137 1.31 7.92 12.46
N PRO A 138 0.94 6.87 13.22
CA PRO A 138 0.87 5.51 12.71
C PRO A 138 -0.41 5.23 11.91
N VAL A 139 -0.29 4.40 10.89
CA VAL A 139 -1.41 3.85 10.11
C VAL A 139 -1.15 2.38 9.80
N GLU A 140 -2.14 1.52 10.03
CA GLU A 140 -2.09 0.13 9.59
C GLU A 140 -2.47 0.07 8.10
N VAL A 141 -1.67 -0.65 7.31
CA VAL A 141 -1.93 -0.93 5.90
C VAL A 141 -1.87 -2.44 5.66
N THR A 142 -2.47 -2.87 4.57
CA THR A 142 -2.35 -4.25 4.10
C THR A 142 -1.49 -4.28 2.84
N ILE A 143 -0.37 -4.98 2.90
CA ILE A 143 0.53 -5.21 1.77
C ILE A 143 0.06 -6.48 1.06
N ASN A 144 -0.29 -6.38 -0.22
CA ASN A 144 -0.63 -7.53 -1.04
C ASN A 144 0.64 -8.15 -1.61
N VAL A 145 0.77 -9.47 -1.53
CA VAL A 145 1.92 -10.17 -2.10
C VAL A 145 1.61 -10.58 -3.53
N GLU A 146 2.36 -10.02 -4.45
CA GLU A 146 2.27 -10.27 -5.89
C GLU A 146 3.31 -11.32 -6.32
N GLY A 147 3.23 -11.75 -7.59
CA GLY A 147 4.19 -12.72 -8.13
C GLY A 147 5.65 -12.26 -8.04
N VAL A 148 6.58 -13.20 -8.08
CA VAL A 148 8.05 -12.97 -7.96
C VAL A 148 8.56 -11.95 -8.97
N GLY A 149 8.01 -11.94 -10.18
CA GLY A 149 8.41 -11.02 -11.26
C GLY A 149 7.65 -9.69 -11.32
N ALA A 150 6.74 -9.42 -10.39
CA ALA A 150 5.92 -8.21 -10.42
C ALA A 150 6.78 -6.94 -10.38
N GLN A 151 6.43 -5.95 -11.21
CA GLN A 151 7.09 -4.64 -11.27
C GLN A 151 6.20 -3.51 -10.73
N HIS A 152 4.92 -3.79 -10.59
CA HIS A 152 3.87 -2.88 -10.09
C HIS A 152 2.79 -3.74 -9.44
N PRO A 153 1.91 -3.16 -8.61
CA PRO A 153 0.77 -3.88 -8.04
C PRO A 153 -0.11 -4.41 -9.18
N ALA A 154 -0.75 -5.57 -8.94
CA ALA A 154 -1.75 -6.07 -9.87
C ALA A 154 -2.86 -5.02 -10.04
N PRO A 155 -3.37 -4.80 -11.25
CA PRO A 155 -4.54 -3.96 -11.44
C PRO A 155 -5.71 -4.58 -10.66
N ASP A 156 -6.53 -3.72 -10.06
CA ASP A 156 -7.76 -4.16 -9.40
C ASP A 156 -8.60 -4.93 -10.41
N MET A 157 -8.68 -6.24 -10.23
CA MET A 157 -9.61 -7.05 -11.04
C MET A 157 -11.02 -6.73 -10.53
N ASP A 158 -11.69 -5.85 -11.26
CA ASP A 158 -13.12 -5.65 -11.11
C ASP A 158 -13.83 -6.98 -11.45
N HIS A 159 -14.27 -7.69 -10.42
CA HIS A 159 -15.03 -8.93 -10.56
C HIS A 159 -16.45 -8.71 -11.11
N SER A 160 -16.72 -7.59 -11.77
CA SER A 160 -18.05 -7.25 -12.29
C SER A 160 -18.36 -7.85 -13.66
N MET A 161 -17.44 -8.60 -14.31
CA MET A 161 -17.71 -9.24 -15.59
C MET A 161 -17.78 -10.76 -15.50
N HIS A 162 -18.79 -11.29 -14.85
CA HIS A 162 -19.30 -12.62 -15.18
C HIS A 162 -20.80 -12.68 -14.90
N LYS A 163 -21.58 -12.18 -15.87
CA LYS A 163 -22.94 -12.64 -16.13
C LYS A 163 -23.24 -12.48 -17.61
N MET A 164 -22.95 -13.50 -18.35
CA MET A 164 -23.71 -13.87 -19.52
C MET A 164 -24.17 -15.30 -19.34
#